data_d10795e32053166d6d37fed18af46fe5
#
_entry.id   d10795e32053166d6d37fed18af46fe5
#
_cell.length_a   1.000
_cell.length_b   1.000
_cell.length_c   1.000
_cell.angle_alpha   90.00
_cell.angle_beta   90.00
_cell.angle_gamma   90.00
#
_symmetry.space_group_name_H-M   'P 1'
#
loop_
_entity.id
_entity.type
_entity.pdbx_description
1 polymer ?
#
loop_
_entity_poly.entity_id
_entity_poly.type
_entity_poly.pdbx_seq_one_letter_code
_entity_poly.pdbx_strand_id
1 'polypeptide(L)'
;FASVEVGWRSMLYLTVTGRNDWASQLAYSKNSSFFYPSVGLSAVVSNMVNMPEWFTFLKVRGSYSKVASAFARYLSNPAYSFNNQTHNWSKPSTYPAYNLKPEDTKSWEIGLNARFLNHINLDVTYYRSNTYHQTIYAPLPSSSGYNQVVVQAGDVQNQGVELALGYNNKWNDFTWSSSYTFTLNRNEIKRLAAGEVNPVTGETITDNEIQKDWLGASNVAPQVILRPGGSMSDIYVNHELKRDLNGNIEIDPSTGNLSIAETDFRKVGQLSPRYTMGWSNSFGYKGIELGAVLTARIGGLTYSATQGVLDYYGASQATADARDRGGIPINYGTVDPQKYYSAISTAEGGYGAYYLYSATNVRLQELSLQYTLPARWFRNKARLTVGFVAKNLWMIYCKAPFDPEISAATDNAYYQGVDYFMQPSTRNFGFNVKLQF
;
A
#
# COMPACT_ATOMS: atom_id res chain seq x y z
N PHE A 1 21.46 -19.13 10.94
CA PHE A 1 20.10 -19.67 11.10
C PHE A 1 20.13 -21.18 11.13
N ALA A 2 19.14 -21.76 11.79
CA ALA A 2 18.90 -23.19 11.79
C ALA A 2 17.40 -23.47 11.58
N SER A 3 17.10 -24.57 10.92
CA SER A 3 15.73 -25.05 10.70
C SER A 3 15.70 -26.56 10.95
N VAL A 4 14.70 -26.99 11.69
CA VAL A 4 14.42 -28.40 11.95
C VAL A 4 12.96 -28.68 11.61
N GLU A 5 12.74 -29.70 10.80
CA GLU A 5 11.40 -30.20 10.52
C GLU A 5 11.29 -31.66 10.94
N VAL A 6 10.26 -31.97 11.69
CA VAL A 6 9.93 -33.31 12.14
C VAL A 6 8.58 -33.70 11.61
N GLY A 7 8.53 -34.75 10.80
CA GLY A 7 7.31 -35.33 10.26
C GLY A 7 6.95 -36.66 10.93
N TRP A 8 5.67 -36.82 11.31
CA TRP A 8 5.15 -38.06 11.87
C TRP A 8 4.08 -38.66 10.96
N ARG A 9 4.36 -39.86 10.45
CA ARG A 9 3.46 -40.67 9.62
C ARG A 9 2.83 -39.93 8.43
N SER A 10 3.50 -38.92 7.86
CA SER A 10 2.94 -38.04 6.84
C SER A 10 1.62 -37.35 7.24
N MET A 11 1.33 -37.29 8.55
CA MET A 11 0.12 -36.71 9.12
C MET A 11 0.36 -35.39 9.81
N LEU A 12 1.44 -35.32 10.60
CA LEU A 12 1.80 -34.13 11.38
C LEU A 12 3.23 -33.69 11.03
N TYR A 13 3.41 -32.37 10.92
CA TYR A 13 4.71 -31.79 10.69
C TYR A 13 4.91 -30.63 11.65
N LEU A 14 6.00 -30.65 12.37
CA LEU A 14 6.48 -29.58 13.23
C LEU A 14 7.72 -28.98 12.62
N THR A 15 7.69 -27.69 12.31
CA THR A 15 8.83 -26.92 11.81
C THR A 15 9.24 -25.91 12.86
N VAL A 16 10.50 -25.91 13.28
CA VAL A 16 11.08 -24.93 14.19
C VAL A 16 12.26 -24.26 13.50
N THR A 17 12.26 -22.94 13.47
CA THR A 17 13.35 -22.17 12.90
C THR A 17 13.89 -21.16 13.90
N GLY A 18 15.15 -20.84 13.81
CA GLY A 18 15.78 -19.78 14.59
C GLY A 18 16.86 -19.09 13.77
N ARG A 19 16.89 -17.78 13.85
CA ARG A 19 17.92 -16.97 13.22
C ARG A 19 18.42 -15.92 14.20
N ASN A 20 19.71 -15.65 14.20
CA ASN A 20 20.31 -14.54 14.90
C ASN A 20 21.08 -13.67 13.92
N ASP A 21 20.80 -12.37 13.91
CA ASP A 21 21.47 -11.41 13.05
C ASP A 21 22.22 -10.38 13.88
N TRP A 22 23.34 -9.93 13.35
CA TRP A 22 24.15 -8.82 13.85
C TRP A 22 24.11 -7.71 12.82
N ALA A 23 23.75 -6.52 13.25
CA ALA A 23 23.65 -5.38 12.35
C ALA A 23 24.51 -4.22 12.84
N SER A 24 25.27 -3.60 11.93
CA SER A 24 26.12 -2.44 12.26
C SER A 24 25.33 -1.23 12.74
N GLN A 25 24.04 -1.12 12.35
CA GLN A 25 23.13 -0.09 12.84
C GLN A 25 22.95 -0.16 14.36
N LEU A 26 23.12 -1.35 14.96
CA LEU A 26 23.01 -1.58 16.40
C LEU A 26 24.30 -1.28 17.16
N ALA A 27 25.37 -0.89 16.46
CA ALA A 27 26.58 -0.41 17.13
C ALA A 27 26.22 0.77 18.07
N TYR A 28 26.85 0.78 19.23
CA TYR A 28 26.56 1.71 20.33
C TYR A 28 25.18 1.54 21.00
N SER A 29 24.40 0.54 20.63
CA SER A 29 23.22 0.12 21.41
C SER A 29 23.59 -1.06 22.34
N LYS A 30 22.76 -1.29 23.37
CA LYS A 30 22.94 -2.43 24.27
C LYS A 30 22.70 -3.80 23.59
N ASN A 31 22.03 -3.80 22.46
CA ASN A 31 21.62 -4.98 21.73
C ASN A 31 22.34 -5.02 20.38
N SER A 32 23.53 -5.61 20.34
CA SER A 32 24.32 -5.73 19.10
C SER A 32 23.77 -6.79 18.14
N SER A 33 22.89 -7.66 18.62
CA SER A 33 22.25 -8.71 17.82
C SER A 33 20.81 -8.92 18.24
N PHE A 34 20.05 -9.58 17.38
CA PHE A 34 18.67 -9.96 17.66
C PHE A 34 18.36 -11.36 17.15
N PHE A 35 17.67 -12.11 18.00
CA PHE A 35 17.24 -13.47 17.72
C PHE A 35 15.74 -13.50 17.44
N TYR A 36 15.35 -14.23 16.40
CA TYR A 36 13.97 -14.40 16.04
C TYR A 36 13.62 -15.84 15.69
N PRO A 37 12.79 -16.46 16.52
CA PRO A 37 12.31 -17.81 16.31
C PRO A 37 11.02 -17.84 15.48
N SER A 38 10.76 -19.00 14.88
CA SER A 38 9.43 -19.33 14.38
C SER A 38 9.11 -20.80 14.66
N VAL A 39 7.83 -21.07 14.85
CA VAL A 39 7.31 -22.43 15.01
C VAL A 39 6.06 -22.58 14.16
N GLY A 40 5.99 -23.65 13.39
CA GLY A 40 4.85 -24.01 12.55
C GLY A 40 4.43 -25.44 12.81
N LEU A 41 3.12 -25.65 12.92
CA LEU A 41 2.51 -26.97 13.00
C LEU A 41 1.54 -27.13 11.84
N SER A 42 1.61 -28.26 11.16
CA SER A 42 0.61 -28.59 10.13
C SER A 42 0.14 -30.04 10.28
N ALA A 43 -1.15 -30.23 10.04
CA ALA A 43 -1.83 -31.50 10.14
C ALA A 43 -2.48 -31.82 8.78
N VAL A 44 -2.09 -32.92 8.16
CA VAL A 44 -2.72 -33.46 6.93
C VAL A 44 -3.88 -34.33 7.36
N VAL A 45 -5.04 -33.71 7.58
CA VAL A 45 -6.24 -34.36 8.14
C VAL A 45 -6.73 -35.49 7.22
N SER A 46 -6.60 -35.33 5.90
CA SER A 46 -6.94 -36.38 4.95
C SER A 46 -6.13 -37.67 5.08
N ASN A 47 -4.99 -37.63 5.76
CA ASN A 47 -4.22 -38.82 6.09
C ASN A 47 -4.57 -39.42 7.46
N MET A 48 -5.39 -38.73 8.25
CA MET A 48 -5.79 -39.15 9.61
C MET A 48 -7.15 -39.79 9.65
N VAL A 49 -8.08 -39.33 8.81
CA VAL A 49 -9.47 -39.78 8.77
C VAL A 49 -9.89 -40.09 7.34
N ASN A 50 -10.80 -41.06 7.20
CA ASN A 50 -11.39 -41.36 5.90
C ASN A 50 -12.31 -40.22 5.48
N MET A 51 -12.03 -39.63 4.34
CA MET A 51 -12.80 -38.53 3.77
C MET A 51 -13.71 -39.02 2.65
N PRO A 52 -14.84 -38.36 2.39
CA PRO A 52 -15.66 -38.64 1.22
C PRO A 52 -14.85 -38.50 -0.09
N GLU A 53 -15.14 -39.29 -1.11
CA GLU A 53 -14.40 -39.32 -2.38
C GLU A 53 -14.30 -37.94 -3.07
N TRP A 54 -15.32 -37.10 -2.89
CA TRP A 54 -15.31 -35.73 -3.43
C TRP A 54 -14.38 -34.75 -2.70
N PHE A 55 -13.94 -35.12 -1.48
CA PHE A 55 -13.04 -34.27 -0.67
C PHE A 55 -11.67 -34.94 -0.53
N THR A 56 -10.79 -34.65 -1.47
CA THR A 56 -9.57 -35.44 -1.72
C THR A 56 -8.35 -35.02 -0.90
N PHE A 57 -8.36 -33.84 -0.33
CA PHE A 57 -7.25 -33.35 0.50
C PHE A 57 -7.71 -32.30 1.50
N LEU A 58 -7.22 -32.41 2.73
CA LEU A 58 -7.37 -31.37 3.78
C LEU A 58 -6.10 -31.29 4.62
N LYS A 59 -5.53 -30.09 4.66
CA LYS A 59 -4.44 -29.73 5.54
C LYS A 59 -4.81 -28.49 6.34
N VAL A 60 -4.61 -28.54 7.64
CA VAL A 60 -4.72 -27.38 8.54
C VAL A 60 -3.31 -27.01 8.99
N ARG A 61 -3.00 -25.71 9.03
CA ARG A 61 -1.72 -25.20 9.48
C ARG A 61 -1.90 -24.05 10.48
N GLY A 62 -0.97 -23.94 11.42
CA GLY A 62 -0.85 -22.79 12.30
C GLY A 62 0.62 -22.48 12.50
N SER A 63 0.95 -21.21 12.57
CA SER A 63 2.31 -20.77 12.84
C SER A 63 2.35 -19.57 13.76
N TYR A 64 3.45 -19.45 14.48
CA TYR A 64 3.84 -18.27 15.22
C TYR A 64 5.27 -17.91 14.83
N SER A 65 5.50 -16.64 14.53
CA SER A 65 6.81 -16.14 14.20
C SER A 65 7.09 -14.80 14.87
N LYS A 66 8.36 -14.59 15.22
CA LYS A 66 8.89 -13.29 15.57
C LYS A 66 9.91 -12.91 14.53
N VAL A 67 9.82 -11.69 13.97
CA VAL A 67 10.82 -11.13 13.06
C VAL A 67 11.28 -9.82 13.64
N ALA A 68 12.56 -9.52 13.50
CA ALA A 68 13.11 -8.24 13.94
C ALA A 68 13.86 -7.57 12.80
N SER A 69 13.84 -6.24 12.78
CA SER A 69 14.59 -5.43 11.83
C SER A 69 15.36 -4.33 12.57
N ALA A 70 16.53 -4.02 12.05
CA ALA A 70 17.32 -2.92 12.57
C ALA A 70 16.69 -1.57 12.12
N PHE A 71 16.84 -0.55 12.97
CA PHE A 71 16.46 0.82 12.64
C PHE A 71 17.41 1.46 11.59
N ALA A 72 17.11 2.68 11.15
CA ALA A 72 17.90 3.40 10.16
C ALA A 72 19.35 3.64 10.65
N ARG A 73 20.29 3.70 9.71
CA ARG A 73 21.70 3.94 10.02
C ARG A 73 21.88 5.30 10.66
N TYR A 74 22.91 5.42 11.51
CA TYR A 74 23.36 6.64 12.17
C TYR A 74 22.38 7.24 13.21
N LEU A 75 21.33 6.54 13.60
CA LEU A 75 20.46 6.99 14.69
C LEU A 75 21.13 6.87 16.07
N SER A 76 21.91 5.82 16.28
CA SER A 76 22.69 5.62 17.51
C SER A 76 24.05 6.34 17.50
N ASN A 77 24.57 6.63 16.32
CA ASN A 77 25.83 7.33 16.14
C ASN A 77 25.73 8.30 14.94
N PRO A 78 25.04 9.43 15.12
CA PRO A 78 24.86 10.39 14.05
C PRO A 78 26.18 11.08 13.70
N ALA A 79 26.43 11.25 12.41
CA ALA A 79 27.64 11.89 11.89
C ALA A 79 27.38 13.36 11.54
N TYR A 80 28.41 14.19 11.73
CA TYR A 80 28.43 15.52 11.14
C TYR A 80 28.59 15.41 9.63
N SER A 81 27.90 16.26 8.89
CA SER A 81 28.05 16.35 7.43
C SER A 81 28.84 17.60 7.06
N PHE A 82 29.79 17.47 6.13
CA PHE A 82 30.54 18.59 5.58
C PHE A 82 29.95 18.99 4.22
N ASN A 83 29.58 20.23 4.11
CA ASN A 83 29.11 20.79 2.82
C ASN A 83 30.29 21.35 2.04
N ASN A 84 30.64 20.70 0.94
CA ASN A 84 31.78 21.09 0.08
C ASN A 84 31.58 22.44 -0.63
N GLN A 85 30.35 22.90 -0.80
CA GLN A 85 30.08 24.18 -1.47
C GLN A 85 30.21 25.37 -0.51
N THR A 86 29.70 25.20 0.71
CA THR A 86 29.73 26.26 1.73
C THR A 86 30.90 26.16 2.71
N HIS A 87 31.68 25.08 2.63
CA HIS A 87 32.79 24.73 3.51
C HIS A 87 32.40 24.68 5.01
N ASN A 88 31.14 24.39 5.29
CA ASN A 88 30.61 24.34 6.66
C ASN A 88 30.31 22.93 7.11
N TRP A 89 30.51 22.67 8.40
CA TRP A 89 30.04 21.47 9.08
C TRP A 89 28.62 21.67 9.58
N SER A 90 27.74 20.73 9.28
CA SER A 90 26.40 20.68 9.83
C SER A 90 26.31 19.55 10.85
N LYS A 91 25.81 19.85 12.04
CA LYS A 91 25.51 18.83 13.04
C LYS A 91 24.23 18.07 12.67
N PRO A 92 24.06 16.84 13.16
CA PRO A 92 22.82 16.11 12.98
C PRO A 92 21.64 16.86 13.62
N SER A 93 20.50 16.86 12.95
CA SER A 93 19.27 17.46 13.48
C SER A 93 18.57 16.58 14.53
N THR A 94 18.89 15.29 14.54
CA THR A 94 18.32 14.30 15.46
C THR A 94 19.28 14.06 16.63
N TYR A 95 18.74 14.10 17.85
CA TYR A 95 19.51 13.77 19.05
C TYR A 95 19.94 12.29 19.03
N PRO A 96 21.20 11.96 19.37
CA PRO A 96 21.69 10.58 19.41
C PRO A 96 20.92 9.70 20.39
N ALA A 97 20.45 8.56 19.93
CA ALA A 97 19.69 7.63 20.75
C ALA A 97 20.52 6.37 21.06
N TYR A 98 20.95 6.21 22.32
CA TYR A 98 21.93 5.19 22.71
C TYR A 98 21.37 3.81 23.09
N ASN A 99 20.07 3.67 23.33
CA ASN A 99 19.47 2.44 23.84
C ASN A 99 18.42 1.87 22.89
N LEU A 100 18.60 2.06 21.60
CA LEU A 100 17.67 1.58 20.60
C LEU A 100 17.62 0.04 20.57
N LYS A 101 16.41 -0.49 20.42
CA LYS A 101 16.12 -1.90 20.20
C LYS A 101 15.76 -2.11 18.74
N PRO A 102 15.95 -3.29 18.16
CA PRO A 102 15.34 -3.63 16.88
C PRO A 102 13.82 -3.51 16.95
N GLU A 103 13.21 -3.06 15.86
CA GLU A 103 11.76 -3.19 15.71
C GLU A 103 11.39 -4.65 15.61
N ASP A 104 10.42 -5.12 16.36
CA ASP A 104 10.01 -6.52 16.33
C ASP A 104 8.55 -6.68 15.94
N THR A 105 8.32 -7.59 14.99
CA THR A 105 6.98 -8.00 14.56
C THR A 105 6.71 -9.42 15.05
N LYS A 106 5.61 -9.59 15.78
CA LYS A 106 5.09 -10.89 16.20
C LYS A 106 3.86 -11.21 15.38
N SER A 107 3.88 -12.36 14.74
CA SER A 107 2.79 -12.80 13.87
C SER A 107 2.31 -14.19 14.24
N TRP A 108 1.03 -14.41 14.09
CA TRP A 108 0.47 -15.75 14.08
C TRP A 108 -0.49 -15.89 12.91
N GLU A 109 -0.55 -17.11 12.39
CA GLU A 109 -1.34 -17.44 11.22
C GLU A 109 -2.06 -18.77 11.43
N ILE A 110 -3.28 -18.88 10.93
CA ILE A 110 -4.02 -20.13 10.81
C ILE A 110 -4.48 -20.26 9.38
N GLY A 111 -4.17 -21.37 8.76
CA GLY A 111 -4.50 -21.63 7.37
C GLY A 111 -5.10 -23.00 7.14
N LEU A 112 -5.87 -23.10 6.06
CA LEU A 112 -6.51 -24.31 5.60
C LEU A 112 -6.25 -24.46 4.11
N ASN A 113 -5.75 -25.66 3.71
CA ASN A 113 -5.66 -26.07 2.32
C ASN A 113 -6.63 -27.23 2.08
N ALA A 114 -7.48 -27.09 1.10
CA ALA A 114 -8.44 -28.14 0.74
C ALA A 114 -8.45 -28.39 -0.77
N ARG A 115 -8.74 -29.65 -1.16
CA ARG A 115 -8.95 -30.01 -2.55
C ARG A 115 -10.24 -30.79 -2.69
N PHE A 116 -11.06 -30.36 -3.65
CA PHE A 116 -12.35 -30.97 -3.94
C PHE A 116 -12.35 -31.52 -5.36
N LEU A 117 -12.94 -32.71 -5.55
CA LEU A 117 -13.13 -33.36 -6.85
C LEU A 117 -11.86 -33.47 -7.71
N ASN A 118 -10.67 -33.36 -7.09
CA ASN A 118 -9.36 -33.27 -7.74
C ASN A 118 -9.16 -32.04 -8.66
N HIS A 119 -10.14 -31.17 -8.77
CA HIS A 119 -10.14 -30.03 -9.70
C HIS A 119 -10.12 -28.66 -8.99
N ILE A 120 -10.70 -28.57 -7.81
CA ILE A 120 -10.83 -27.34 -7.05
C ILE A 120 -9.83 -27.34 -5.90
N ASN A 121 -8.98 -26.34 -5.84
CA ASN A 121 -8.03 -26.12 -4.76
C ASN A 121 -8.42 -24.84 -4.01
N LEU A 122 -8.52 -24.92 -2.70
CA LEU A 122 -8.82 -23.80 -1.80
C LEU A 122 -7.68 -23.64 -0.83
N ASP A 123 -7.16 -22.41 -0.71
CA ASP A 123 -6.27 -21.98 0.36
C ASP A 123 -6.89 -20.78 1.04
N VAL A 124 -7.06 -20.84 2.35
CA VAL A 124 -7.57 -19.74 3.17
C VAL A 124 -6.61 -19.56 4.33
N THR A 125 -6.15 -18.33 4.54
CA THR A 125 -5.29 -17.99 5.67
C THR A 125 -5.87 -16.77 6.39
N TYR A 126 -5.98 -16.85 7.69
CA TYR A 126 -6.18 -15.71 8.58
C TYR A 126 -4.86 -15.42 9.30
N TYR A 127 -4.47 -14.16 9.33
CA TYR A 127 -3.26 -13.74 10.02
C TYR A 127 -3.51 -12.52 10.91
N ARG A 128 -2.66 -12.41 11.93
CA ARG A 128 -2.54 -11.21 12.74
C ARG A 128 -1.08 -10.99 13.10
N SER A 129 -0.59 -9.77 12.88
CA SER A 129 0.75 -9.34 13.24
C SER A 129 0.71 -8.03 14.01
N ASN A 130 1.59 -7.91 15.00
CA ASN A 130 1.79 -6.67 15.75
C ASN A 130 3.26 -6.28 15.66
N THR A 131 3.53 -5.04 15.25
CA THR A 131 4.88 -4.46 15.19
C THR A 131 5.07 -3.52 16.37
N TYR A 132 6.11 -3.77 17.15
CA TYR A 132 6.48 -3.05 18.35
C TYR A 132 7.79 -2.30 18.20
N HIS A 133 8.07 -1.36 19.09
CA HIS A 133 9.30 -0.57 19.14
C HIS A 133 9.58 0.19 17.83
N GLN A 134 8.52 0.69 17.18
CA GLN A 134 8.68 1.48 15.98
C GLN A 134 9.45 2.75 16.29
N THR A 135 10.29 3.16 15.34
CA THR A 135 11.07 4.39 15.43
C THR A 135 10.18 5.60 15.18
N ILE A 136 9.91 6.36 16.23
CA ILE A 136 9.10 7.57 16.20
C ILE A 136 9.99 8.77 16.51
N TYR A 137 9.87 9.83 15.73
CA TYR A 137 10.58 11.09 15.97
C TYR A 137 9.70 12.03 16.78
N ALA A 138 10.12 12.32 18.00
CA ALA A 138 9.48 13.30 18.87
C ALA A 138 10.21 14.66 18.75
N PRO A 139 9.48 15.79 18.64
CA PRO A 139 10.10 17.10 18.55
C PRO A 139 10.85 17.46 19.84
N LEU A 140 11.91 18.27 19.70
CA LEU A 140 12.67 18.81 20.81
C LEU A 140 12.62 20.35 20.80
N PRO A 141 12.65 20.99 21.98
CA PRO A 141 12.80 22.42 22.05
C PRO A 141 14.11 22.91 21.40
N SER A 142 14.07 24.02 20.70
CA SER A 142 15.24 24.58 20.01
C SER A 142 16.44 24.82 20.95
N SER A 143 16.19 25.01 22.25
CA SER A 143 17.23 25.14 23.29
C SER A 143 18.10 23.88 23.46
N SER A 144 17.59 22.69 23.08
CA SER A 144 18.37 21.43 23.08
C SER A 144 19.48 21.44 22.02
N GLY A 145 19.36 22.31 21.03
CA GLY A 145 20.21 22.36 19.87
C GLY A 145 19.95 21.24 18.86
N TYR A 146 18.89 20.45 19.01
CA TYR A 146 18.40 19.43 18.09
C TYR A 146 16.93 19.69 17.79
N ASN A 147 16.45 19.19 16.64
CA ASN A 147 15.06 19.38 16.24
C ASN A 147 14.16 18.26 16.77
N GLN A 148 14.74 17.06 16.97
CA GLN A 148 13.98 15.87 17.33
C GLN A 148 14.85 14.82 18.02
N VAL A 149 14.19 13.92 18.74
CA VAL A 149 14.78 12.72 19.33
C VAL A 149 14.01 11.48 18.86
N VAL A 150 14.72 10.36 18.74
CA VAL A 150 14.10 9.07 18.46
C VAL A 150 13.57 8.47 19.75
N VAL A 151 12.28 8.14 19.73
CA VAL A 151 11.59 7.34 20.74
C VAL A 151 11.14 6.04 20.10
N GLN A 152 11.43 4.92 20.76
CA GLN A 152 10.98 3.62 20.30
C GLN A 152 9.72 3.21 21.04
N ALA A 153 8.61 3.38 20.40
CA ALA A 153 7.29 3.15 20.96
C ALA A 153 6.36 2.54 19.91
N GLY A 154 5.11 2.50 20.25
CA GLY A 154 4.08 2.08 19.31
C GLY A 154 3.80 0.59 19.33
N ASP A 155 2.59 0.30 18.93
CA ASP A 155 2.06 -1.01 18.59
C ASP A 155 1.14 -0.82 17.41
N VAL A 156 1.53 -1.35 16.25
CA VAL A 156 0.73 -1.31 15.02
C VAL A 156 0.34 -2.72 14.65
N GLN A 157 -0.96 -2.95 14.59
CA GLN A 157 -1.53 -4.24 14.25
C GLN A 157 -1.94 -4.29 12.79
N ASN A 158 -1.61 -5.38 12.12
CA ASN A 158 -2.19 -5.81 10.86
C ASN A 158 -2.90 -7.14 11.08
N GLN A 159 -4.11 -7.27 10.54
CA GLN A 159 -4.85 -8.53 10.54
C GLN A 159 -5.64 -8.65 9.26
N GLY A 160 -5.78 -9.87 8.76
CA GLY A 160 -6.45 -10.03 7.48
C GLY A 160 -6.76 -11.47 7.13
N VAL A 161 -7.41 -11.58 5.97
CA VAL A 161 -7.76 -12.85 5.35
C VAL A 161 -7.19 -12.87 3.94
N GLU A 162 -6.53 -13.96 3.61
CA GLU A 162 -6.10 -14.27 2.26
C GLU A 162 -6.82 -15.53 1.78
N LEU A 163 -7.32 -15.49 0.54
CA LEU A 163 -7.99 -16.61 -0.09
C LEU A 163 -7.43 -16.80 -1.49
N ALA A 164 -7.10 -18.03 -1.83
CA ALA A 164 -6.81 -18.46 -3.18
C ALA A 164 -7.72 -19.65 -3.55
N LEU A 165 -8.43 -19.50 -4.65
CA LEU A 165 -9.32 -20.54 -5.20
C LEU A 165 -8.84 -20.87 -6.61
N GLY A 166 -8.41 -22.13 -6.82
CA GLY A 166 -7.96 -22.63 -8.10
C GLY A 166 -8.92 -23.68 -8.66
N TYR A 167 -9.14 -23.63 -9.95
CA TYR A 167 -9.86 -24.66 -10.69
C TYR A 167 -9.04 -25.08 -11.90
N ASN A 168 -8.86 -26.38 -12.08
CA ASN A 168 -8.16 -26.94 -13.24
C ASN A 168 -8.89 -28.18 -13.72
N ASN A 169 -9.27 -28.19 -14.98
CA ASN A 169 -9.87 -29.37 -15.58
C ASN A 169 -9.54 -29.47 -17.06
N LYS A 170 -9.65 -30.70 -17.58
CA LYS A 170 -9.43 -31.00 -18.97
C LYS A 170 -10.54 -31.94 -19.45
N TRP A 171 -11.25 -31.55 -20.53
CA TRP A 171 -12.26 -32.34 -21.22
C TRP A 171 -11.81 -32.55 -22.65
N ASN A 172 -11.37 -33.73 -22.96
CA ASN A 172 -10.79 -34.08 -24.28
C ASN A 172 -9.66 -33.09 -24.67
N ASP A 173 -9.91 -32.27 -25.71
CA ASP A 173 -8.98 -31.28 -26.23
C ASP A 173 -9.12 -29.90 -25.56
N PHE A 174 -10.14 -29.71 -24.71
CA PHE A 174 -10.37 -28.45 -24.03
C PHE A 174 -9.79 -28.49 -22.62
N THR A 175 -9.03 -27.43 -22.27
CA THR A 175 -8.50 -27.23 -20.93
C THR A 175 -8.98 -25.90 -20.38
N TRP A 176 -9.36 -25.88 -19.11
CA TRP A 176 -9.67 -24.68 -18.39
C TRP A 176 -8.91 -24.64 -17.06
N SER A 177 -8.14 -23.56 -16.88
CA SER A 177 -7.47 -23.22 -15.63
C SER A 177 -7.96 -21.87 -15.17
N SER A 178 -8.41 -21.78 -13.94
CA SER A 178 -8.87 -20.53 -13.31
C SER A 178 -8.26 -20.40 -11.94
N SER A 179 -7.79 -19.21 -11.60
CA SER A 179 -7.25 -18.88 -10.28
C SER A 179 -7.81 -17.54 -9.82
N TYR A 180 -8.49 -17.54 -8.69
CA TYR A 180 -8.99 -16.34 -8.03
C TYR A 180 -8.25 -16.12 -6.73
N THR A 181 -7.81 -14.88 -6.49
CA THR A 181 -7.17 -14.45 -5.25
C THR A 181 -7.93 -13.30 -4.64
N PHE A 182 -8.03 -13.30 -3.33
CA PHE A 182 -8.63 -12.22 -2.55
C PHE A 182 -7.77 -11.96 -1.32
N THR A 183 -7.48 -10.68 -1.05
CA THR A 183 -6.74 -10.26 0.14
C THR A 183 -7.47 -9.09 0.79
N LEU A 184 -7.71 -9.22 2.08
CA LEU A 184 -8.20 -8.17 2.97
C LEU A 184 -7.18 -7.95 4.07
N ASN A 185 -6.76 -6.71 4.27
CA ASN A 185 -5.92 -6.30 5.39
C ASN A 185 -6.57 -5.14 6.15
N ARG A 186 -6.60 -5.23 7.46
CA ARG A 186 -6.95 -4.13 8.37
C ARG A 186 -5.71 -3.76 9.18
N ASN A 187 -5.24 -2.54 8.96
CA ASN A 187 -4.18 -1.93 9.75
C ASN A 187 -4.80 -1.08 10.86
N GLU A 188 -4.26 -1.14 12.07
CA GLU A 188 -4.73 -0.36 13.22
C GLU A 188 -3.56 0.01 14.13
N ILE A 189 -3.43 1.28 14.43
CA ILE A 189 -2.49 1.81 15.41
C ILE A 189 -3.10 1.58 16.80
N LYS A 190 -2.51 0.69 17.59
CA LYS A 190 -2.96 0.42 18.96
C LYS A 190 -2.37 1.43 19.94
N ARG A 191 -1.14 1.83 19.75
CA ARG A 191 -0.41 2.79 20.58
C ARG A 191 0.63 3.53 19.76
N LEU A 192 0.86 4.79 20.07
CA LEU A 192 1.97 5.60 19.61
C LEU A 192 2.94 5.87 20.77
N ALA A 193 3.54 7.06 20.81
CA ALA A 193 4.55 7.43 21.79
C ALA A 193 4.00 7.97 23.13
N ALA A 194 2.70 8.21 23.25
CA ALA A 194 2.13 8.73 24.49
C ALA A 194 2.40 7.79 25.69
N GLY A 195 2.83 8.36 26.79
CA GLY A 195 3.24 7.62 27.97
C GLY A 195 4.72 7.22 28.01
N GLU A 196 5.45 7.35 26.90
CA GLU A 196 6.90 7.17 26.91
C GLU A 196 7.61 8.43 27.46
N VAL A 197 8.80 8.24 28.05
CA VAL A 197 9.60 9.34 28.56
C VAL A 197 10.54 9.84 27.47
N ASN A 198 10.53 11.15 27.23
CA ASN A 198 11.49 11.79 26.34
C ASN A 198 12.90 11.68 26.98
N PRO A 199 13.86 10.99 26.35
CA PRO A 199 15.16 10.73 26.96
C PRO A 199 16.04 12.00 27.13
N VAL A 200 15.65 13.12 26.54
CA VAL A 200 16.39 14.40 26.60
C VAL A 200 15.80 15.32 27.65
N THR A 201 14.47 15.48 27.66
CA THR A 201 13.81 16.41 28.59
C THR A 201 13.41 15.73 29.89
N GLY A 202 13.32 14.42 29.93
CA GLY A 202 12.80 13.66 31.08
C GLY A 202 11.28 13.74 31.25
N GLU A 203 10.59 14.45 30.36
CA GLU A 203 9.14 14.63 30.42
C GLU A 203 8.41 13.46 29.75
N THR A 204 7.23 13.15 30.26
CA THR A 204 6.36 12.16 29.60
C THR A 204 5.75 12.77 28.33
N ILE A 205 5.86 12.06 27.23
CA ILE A 205 5.25 12.45 25.96
C ILE A 205 3.73 12.32 26.11
N THR A 206 3.02 13.41 25.96
CA THR A 206 1.55 13.46 26.04
C THR A 206 0.91 13.44 24.67
N ASP A 207 1.67 13.83 23.64
CA ASP A 207 1.16 13.88 22.27
C ASP A 207 0.93 12.47 21.72
N ASN A 208 -0.29 12.24 21.28
CA ASN A 208 -0.75 10.96 20.76
C ASN A 208 -1.05 11.01 19.26
N GLU A 209 -0.55 12.03 18.58
CA GLU A 209 -0.71 12.24 17.17
C GLU A 209 0.62 12.49 16.49
N ILE A 210 0.80 11.95 15.29
CA ILE A 210 1.97 12.22 14.46
C ILE A 210 1.46 12.63 13.09
N GLN A 211 1.66 13.88 12.77
CA GLN A 211 1.37 14.41 11.45
C GLN A 211 2.50 14.09 10.50
N LYS A 212 2.15 13.60 9.31
CA LYS A 212 3.06 13.34 8.20
C LYS A 212 2.67 14.25 7.05
N ASP A 213 3.55 15.17 6.74
CA ASP A 213 3.34 16.08 5.62
C ASP A 213 3.24 15.28 4.31
N TRP A 214 2.20 15.55 3.57
CA TRP A 214 1.99 15.00 2.24
C TRP A 214 2.46 16.04 1.21
N LEU A 215 3.39 15.69 0.33
CA LEU A 215 4.04 16.60 -0.62
C LEU A 215 4.73 17.83 0.02
N GLY A 216 5.20 17.71 1.21
CA GLY A 216 6.15 18.64 1.80
C GLY A 216 5.68 20.07 1.84
N ALA A 217 4.74 20.42 2.68
CA ALA A 217 4.69 21.76 3.25
C ALA A 217 3.52 22.69 2.97
N SER A 218 2.38 22.25 2.53
CA SER A 218 1.22 23.14 2.62
C SER A 218 0.29 22.65 3.71
N ASN A 219 0.02 23.47 4.72
CA ASN A 219 -0.95 23.15 5.79
C ASN A 219 -2.37 22.86 5.27
N VAL A 220 -2.62 23.07 3.99
CA VAL A 220 -3.91 22.96 3.30
C VAL A 220 -4.03 21.72 2.44
N ALA A 221 -2.92 21.05 2.13
CA ALA A 221 -2.97 19.74 1.48
C ALA A 221 -3.53 18.69 2.45
N PRO A 222 -4.16 17.62 1.94
CA PRO A 222 -4.54 16.50 2.80
C PRO A 222 -3.32 15.96 3.56
N GLN A 223 -3.50 15.59 4.81
CA GLN A 223 -2.44 15.13 5.69
C GLN A 223 -2.64 13.66 6.06
N VAL A 224 -1.57 12.90 6.19
CA VAL A 224 -1.61 11.62 6.88
C VAL A 224 -1.36 11.87 8.36
N ILE A 225 -2.34 11.58 9.20
CA ILE A 225 -2.20 11.73 10.66
C ILE A 225 -2.35 10.37 11.31
N LEU A 226 -1.30 10.00 12.05
CA LEU A 226 -1.29 8.77 12.82
C LEU A 226 -1.93 9.03 14.17
N ARG A 227 -2.99 8.28 14.50
CA ARG A 227 -3.73 8.35 15.77
C ARG A 227 -4.05 6.94 16.26
N PRO A 228 -4.02 6.66 17.56
CA PRO A 228 -4.52 5.40 18.10
C PRO A 228 -5.96 5.14 17.67
N GLY A 229 -6.26 3.90 17.29
CA GLY A 229 -7.55 3.49 16.70
C GLY A 229 -7.69 3.78 15.22
N GLY A 230 -6.81 4.59 14.63
CA GLY A 230 -6.72 4.82 13.20
C GLY A 230 -5.77 3.85 12.50
N SER A 231 -5.54 4.06 11.19
CA SER A 231 -4.56 3.31 10.41
C SER A 231 -3.34 4.17 10.06
N MET A 232 -2.25 3.50 9.67
CA MET A 232 -1.02 4.16 9.19
C MET A 232 -1.22 4.94 7.88
N SER A 233 -2.38 4.83 7.26
CA SER A 233 -2.70 5.45 5.98
C SER A 233 -3.95 6.33 6.00
N ASP A 234 -4.41 6.71 7.19
CA ASP A 234 -5.57 7.58 7.35
C ASP A 234 -5.28 9.00 6.87
N ILE A 235 -6.20 9.53 6.08
CA ILE A 235 -6.10 10.88 5.49
C ILE A 235 -7.06 11.82 6.19
N TYR A 236 -6.55 12.98 6.52
CA TYR A 236 -7.27 14.06 7.18
C TYR A 236 -7.18 15.35 6.37
N VAL A 237 -8.18 16.17 6.52
CA VAL A 237 -8.22 17.54 5.99
C VAL A 237 -8.71 18.48 7.09
N ASN A 238 -8.23 19.72 7.08
CA ASN A 238 -8.60 20.76 8.03
C ASN A 238 -9.06 22.06 7.36
N HIS A 239 -9.21 22.06 6.04
CA HIS A 239 -9.70 23.22 5.29
C HIS A 239 -10.94 22.83 4.49
N GLU A 240 -11.87 23.78 4.38
CA GLU A 240 -13.06 23.65 3.53
C GLU A 240 -13.52 25.01 3.03
N LEU A 241 -14.38 25.01 2.00
CA LEU A 241 -15.04 26.23 1.55
C LEU A 241 -15.98 26.72 2.64
N LYS A 242 -15.77 27.96 3.09
CA LYS A 242 -16.59 28.57 4.12
C LYS A 242 -18.03 28.75 3.61
N ARG A 243 -18.99 28.48 4.47
CA ARG A 243 -20.40 28.56 4.14
C ARG A 243 -21.18 29.40 5.15
N ASP A 244 -22.19 30.06 4.67
CA ASP A 244 -23.15 30.78 5.52
C ASP A 244 -24.14 29.80 6.21
N LEU A 245 -25.04 30.34 7.02
CA LEU A 245 -26.05 29.54 7.73
C LEU A 245 -27.04 28.83 6.80
N ASN A 246 -27.17 29.28 5.55
CA ASN A 246 -28.03 28.69 4.53
C ASN A 246 -27.28 27.66 3.68
N GLY A 247 -25.98 27.42 3.94
CA GLY A 247 -25.13 26.50 3.20
C GLY A 247 -24.52 27.10 1.93
N ASN A 248 -24.72 28.38 1.62
CA ASN A 248 -24.08 29.01 0.49
C ASN A 248 -22.60 29.24 0.73
N ILE A 249 -21.78 29.11 -0.32
CA ILE A 249 -20.35 29.41 -0.26
C ILE A 249 -20.17 30.91 -0.03
N GLU A 250 -19.38 31.29 0.97
CA GLU A 250 -19.08 32.66 1.28
C GLU A 250 -18.10 33.24 0.24
N ILE A 251 -18.48 34.34 -0.35
CA ILE A 251 -17.68 35.05 -1.34
C ILE A 251 -17.47 36.47 -0.79
N ASP A 252 -16.22 36.91 -0.76
CA ASP A 252 -15.84 38.27 -0.34
C ASP A 252 -16.45 39.27 -1.35
N PRO A 253 -17.37 40.15 -0.92
CA PRO A 253 -18.04 41.07 -1.83
C PRO A 253 -17.10 42.11 -2.43
N SER A 254 -15.96 42.39 -1.81
CA SER A 254 -14.98 43.36 -2.29
C SER A 254 -14.06 42.83 -3.36
N THR A 255 -13.63 41.57 -3.22
CA THR A 255 -12.66 40.91 -4.11
C THR A 255 -13.28 39.88 -5.03
N GLY A 256 -14.46 39.36 -4.67
CA GLY A 256 -15.11 38.24 -5.35
C GLY A 256 -14.38 36.91 -5.16
N ASN A 257 -13.45 36.80 -4.19
CA ASN A 257 -12.73 35.57 -3.86
C ASN A 257 -13.60 34.68 -2.95
N LEU A 258 -13.41 33.36 -3.08
CA LEU A 258 -14.02 32.40 -2.17
C LEU A 258 -13.28 32.40 -0.85
N SER A 259 -14.03 32.31 0.25
CA SER A 259 -13.45 32.19 1.59
C SER A 259 -13.18 30.73 1.92
N ILE A 260 -11.98 30.46 2.46
CA ILE A 260 -11.60 29.15 2.98
C ILE A 260 -11.64 29.24 4.52
N ALA A 261 -12.26 28.24 5.14
CA ALA A 261 -12.27 28.09 6.59
C ALA A 261 -11.27 27.03 7.00
N GLU A 262 -10.46 27.34 8.01
CA GLU A 262 -9.68 26.33 8.72
C GLU A 262 -10.59 25.69 9.77
N THR A 263 -10.55 24.36 9.84
CA THR A 263 -11.36 23.53 10.74
C THR A 263 -10.46 22.58 11.49
N ASP A 264 -11.00 21.88 12.47
CA ASP A 264 -10.30 20.74 13.06
C ASP A 264 -10.07 19.65 12.02
N PHE A 265 -8.97 18.91 12.17
CA PHE A 265 -8.65 17.79 11.30
C PHE A 265 -9.75 16.73 11.35
N ARG A 266 -10.42 16.53 10.22
CA ARG A 266 -11.41 15.46 10.04
C ARG A 266 -10.89 14.38 9.10
N LYS A 267 -11.11 13.12 9.47
CA LYS A 267 -10.77 11.97 8.64
C LYS A 267 -11.69 11.93 7.42
N VAL A 268 -11.11 11.85 6.22
CA VAL A 268 -11.84 11.73 4.95
C VAL A 268 -11.72 10.35 4.32
N GLY A 269 -10.75 9.55 4.74
CA GLY A 269 -10.56 8.18 4.28
C GLY A 269 -9.18 7.63 4.61
N GLN A 270 -8.72 6.71 3.80
CA GLN A 270 -7.39 6.11 3.91
C GLN A 270 -6.81 5.82 2.52
N LEU A 271 -5.47 5.78 2.39
CA LEU A 271 -4.77 5.45 1.15
C LEU A 271 -4.92 3.98 0.77
N SER A 272 -4.83 3.11 1.78
CA SER A 272 -4.85 1.67 1.55
C SER A 272 -6.22 1.18 1.08
N PRO A 273 -6.28 0.25 0.12
CA PRO A 273 -7.53 -0.38 -0.28
C PRO A 273 -8.09 -1.23 0.87
N ARG A 274 -9.41 -1.45 0.87
CA ARG A 274 -10.04 -2.39 1.79
C ARG A 274 -9.68 -3.82 1.44
N TYR A 275 -9.69 -4.13 0.13
CA TYR A 275 -9.32 -5.44 -0.38
C TYR A 275 -8.85 -5.35 -1.82
N THR A 276 -8.06 -6.34 -2.20
CA THR A 276 -7.56 -6.53 -3.56
C THR A 276 -7.96 -7.92 -4.06
N MET A 277 -8.22 -8.02 -5.36
CA MET A 277 -8.61 -9.26 -6.02
C MET A 277 -7.85 -9.44 -7.32
N GLY A 278 -7.56 -10.68 -7.64
CA GLY A 278 -7.03 -11.10 -8.93
C GLY A 278 -7.80 -12.28 -9.45
N TRP A 279 -8.10 -12.31 -10.74
CA TRP A 279 -8.74 -13.44 -11.38
C TRP A 279 -8.06 -13.74 -12.72
N SER A 280 -7.35 -14.85 -12.74
CA SER A 280 -6.64 -15.35 -13.92
C SER A 280 -7.39 -16.53 -14.51
N ASN A 281 -7.58 -16.52 -15.83
CA ASN A 281 -8.17 -17.63 -16.58
C ASN A 281 -7.29 -17.98 -17.76
N SER A 282 -7.20 -19.27 -18.05
CA SER A 282 -6.59 -19.81 -19.26
C SER A 282 -7.52 -20.87 -19.86
N PHE A 283 -7.81 -20.74 -21.13
CA PHE A 283 -8.64 -21.64 -21.93
C PHE A 283 -7.80 -22.19 -23.07
N GLY A 284 -7.59 -23.50 -23.08
CA GLY A 284 -6.84 -24.19 -24.13
C GLY A 284 -7.73 -25.06 -25.00
N TYR A 285 -7.57 -25.00 -26.31
CA TYR A 285 -8.26 -25.88 -27.26
C TYR A 285 -7.40 -26.12 -28.50
N LYS A 286 -7.05 -27.38 -28.73
CA LYS A 286 -6.31 -27.84 -29.93
C LYS A 286 -5.08 -26.98 -30.28
N GLY A 287 -4.29 -26.63 -29.28
CA GLY A 287 -3.07 -25.85 -29.44
C GLY A 287 -3.24 -24.31 -29.35
N ILE A 288 -4.49 -23.82 -29.34
CA ILE A 288 -4.83 -22.44 -29.04
C ILE A 288 -4.93 -22.29 -27.51
N GLU A 289 -4.33 -21.25 -26.95
CA GLU A 289 -4.48 -20.91 -25.54
C GLU A 289 -4.83 -19.41 -25.43
N LEU A 290 -5.95 -19.12 -24.78
CA LEU A 290 -6.42 -17.78 -24.46
C LEU A 290 -6.26 -17.57 -22.96
N GLY A 291 -5.44 -16.58 -22.57
CA GLY A 291 -5.25 -16.16 -21.19
C GLY A 291 -5.86 -14.78 -20.93
N ALA A 292 -6.47 -14.60 -19.78
CA ALA A 292 -6.99 -13.31 -19.32
C ALA A 292 -6.74 -13.15 -17.82
N VAL A 293 -6.24 -11.95 -17.42
CA VAL A 293 -6.04 -11.57 -16.01
C VAL A 293 -6.81 -10.30 -15.72
N LEU A 294 -7.74 -10.39 -14.79
CA LEU A 294 -8.44 -9.24 -14.23
C LEU A 294 -7.91 -8.95 -12.84
N THR A 295 -7.77 -7.67 -12.52
CA THR A 295 -7.42 -7.21 -11.18
C THR A 295 -8.42 -6.18 -10.71
N ALA A 296 -8.67 -6.16 -9.41
CA ALA A 296 -9.51 -5.16 -8.77
C ALA A 296 -8.88 -4.69 -7.46
N ARG A 297 -8.87 -3.39 -7.27
CA ARG A 297 -8.50 -2.72 -6.03
C ARG A 297 -9.72 -1.95 -5.55
N ILE A 298 -10.25 -2.30 -4.38
CA ILE A 298 -11.50 -1.74 -3.87
C ILE A 298 -11.24 -0.91 -2.62
N GLY A 299 -11.70 0.34 -2.67
CA GLY A 299 -11.45 1.32 -1.62
C GLY A 299 -10.10 2.01 -1.79
N GLY A 300 -9.75 2.80 -0.80
CA GLY A 300 -8.61 3.70 -0.84
C GLY A 300 -8.92 5.03 -1.49
N LEU A 301 -8.09 6.02 -1.18
CA LEU A 301 -8.08 7.34 -1.79
C LEU A 301 -6.77 7.59 -2.51
N THR A 302 -6.82 8.45 -3.50
CA THR A 302 -5.65 8.98 -4.20
C THR A 302 -5.81 10.50 -4.34
N TYR A 303 -4.71 11.21 -4.28
CA TYR A 303 -4.67 12.67 -4.37
C TYR A 303 -3.97 13.10 -5.65
N SER A 304 -4.59 14.00 -6.42
CA SER A 304 -3.95 14.57 -7.60
C SER A 304 -3.45 15.99 -7.35
N ALA A 305 -2.18 16.12 -7.04
CA ALA A 305 -1.53 17.41 -7.05
C ALA A 305 -1.33 17.94 -8.48
N THR A 306 -1.22 17.06 -9.47
CA THR A 306 -1.20 17.44 -10.90
C THR A 306 -2.43 18.23 -11.27
N GLN A 307 -3.62 17.71 -10.96
CA GLN A 307 -4.88 18.41 -11.28
C GLN A 307 -4.96 19.75 -10.54
N GLY A 308 -4.56 19.79 -9.26
CA GLY A 308 -4.52 21.03 -8.49
C GLY A 308 -3.66 22.12 -9.14
N VAL A 309 -2.46 21.76 -9.59
CA VAL A 309 -1.55 22.69 -10.27
C VAL A 309 -2.11 23.12 -11.64
N LEU A 310 -2.65 22.19 -12.42
CA LEU A 310 -3.23 22.51 -13.72
C LEU A 310 -4.45 23.44 -13.59
N ASP A 311 -5.28 23.23 -12.58
CA ASP A 311 -6.44 24.07 -12.30
C ASP A 311 -6.02 25.46 -11.85
N TYR A 312 -5.03 25.57 -10.96
CA TYR A 312 -4.48 26.86 -10.50
C TYR A 312 -4.02 27.72 -11.66
N TYR A 313 -3.27 27.15 -12.59
CA TYR A 313 -2.75 27.86 -13.77
C TYR A 313 -3.75 27.94 -14.93
N GLY A 314 -4.97 27.44 -14.78
CA GLY A 314 -5.99 27.48 -15.82
C GLY A 314 -5.68 26.61 -17.04
N ALA A 315 -4.81 25.60 -16.89
CA ALA A 315 -4.32 24.75 -17.97
C ALA A 315 -5.12 23.45 -18.14
N SER A 316 -6.07 23.16 -17.25
CA SER A 316 -6.92 21.96 -17.35
C SER A 316 -8.10 22.16 -18.27
N GLN A 317 -8.66 21.06 -18.82
CA GLN A 317 -9.90 21.09 -19.59
C GLN A 317 -11.06 21.66 -18.78
N ALA A 318 -11.15 21.33 -17.48
CA ALA A 318 -12.19 21.83 -16.60
C ALA A 318 -12.18 23.36 -16.48
N THR A 319 -10.98 23.96 -16.41
CA THR A 319 -10.84 25.42 -16.37
C THR A 319 -11.15 26.07 -17.72
N ALA A 320 -10.81 25.42 -18.84
CA ALA A 320 -11.18 25.89 -20.17
C ALA A 320 -12.71 25.88 -20.34
N ASP A 321 -13.37 24.76 -20.04
CA ASP A 321 -14.82 24.61 -20.11
C ASP A 321 -15.56 25.62 -19.22
N ALA A 322 -14.99 25.95 -18.07
CA ALA A 322 -15.54 26.94 -17.16
C ALA A 322 -15.47 28.35 -17.75
N ARG A 323 -14.38 28.74 -18.41
CA ARG A 323 -14.23 29.99 -19.10
C ARG A 323 -15.22 30.10 -20.28
N ASP A 324 -15.35 29.04 -21.07
CA ASP A 324 -16.23 28.98 -22.23
C ASP A 324 -17.72 29.12 -21.82
N ARG A 325 -18.08 28.61 -20.63
CA ARG A 325 -19.43 28.74 -20.06
C ARG A 325 -19.69 30.09 -19.40
N GLY A 326 -18.69 30.97 -19.30
CA GLY A 326 -18.82 32.29 -18.68
C GLY A 326 -18.76 32.28 -17.15
N GLY A 327 -18.25 31.20 -16.54
CA GLY A 327 -18.03 31.09 -15.10
C GLY A 327 -18.42 29.76 -14.46
N ILE A 328 -18.20 29.67 -13.15
CA ILE A 328 -18.61 28.55 -12.31
C ILE A 328 -19.89 28.92 -11.59
N PRO A 329 -20.98 28.15 -11.75
CA PRO A 329 -22.23 28.42 -11.02
C PRO A 329 -22.02 28.11 -9.52
N ILE A 330 -22.22 29.16 -8.71
CA ILE A 330 -22.11 29.08 -7.24
C ILE A 330 -23.28 29.86 -6.63
N ASN A 331 -23.92 29.27 -5.64
CA ASN A 331 -25.14 29.80 -5.02
C ASN A 331 -26.19 30.02 -6.09
N TYR A 332 -26.60 31.28 -6.31
CA TYR A 332 -27.57 31.68 -7.34
C TYR A 332 -26.94 32.56 -8.44
N GLY A 333 -25.60 32.55 -8.53
CA GLY A 333 -24.87 33.37 -9.49
C GLY A 333 -23.73 32.58 -10.15
N THR A 334 -22.78 33.30 -10.70
CA THR A 334 -21.55 32.77 -11.29
C THR A 334 -20.32 33.44 -10.70
N VAL A 335 -19.26 32.68 -10.53
CA VAL A 335 -17.95 33.16 -10.07
C VAL A 335 -16.95 32.99 -11.21
N ASP A 336 -16.02 33.92 -11.30
CA ASP A 336 -14.91 33.86 -12.24
C ASP A 336 -14.12 32.56 -12.05
N PRO A 337 -13.83 31.80 -13.12
CA PRO A 337 -13.11 30.52 -13.03
C PRO A 337 -11.75 30.64 -12.37
N GLN A 338 -10.99 31.72 -12.63
CA GLN A 338 -9.69 31.92 -12.01
C GLN A 338 -9.80 32.04 -10.50
N LYS A 339 -10.78 32.83 -10.01
CA LYS A 339 -11.03 32.99 -8.56
C LYS A 339 -11.46 31.69 -7.90
N TYR A 340 -12.30 30.91 -8.58
CA TYR A 340 -12.73 29.62 -8.07
C TYR A 340 -11.57 28.64 -7.97
N TYR A 341 -10.86 28.42 -9.07
CA TYR A 341 -9.78 27.42 -9.10
C TYR A 341 -8.56 27.84 -8.28
N SER A 342 -8.25 29.11 -8.16
CA SER A 342 -7.21 29.57 -7.24
C SER A 342 -7.57 29.31 -5.78
N ALA A 343 -8.84 29.46 -5.41
CA ALA A 343 -9.28 29.21 -4.04
C ALA A 343 -9.30 27.72 -3.65
N ILE A 344 -9.68 26.82 -4.56
CA ILE A 344 -9.75 25.38 -4.26
C ILE A 344 -8.42 24.66 -4.45
N SER A 345 -7.49 25.23 -5.26
CA SER A 345 -6.19 24.63 -5.50
C SER A 345 -5.30 24.73 -4.25
N THR A 346 -4.48 23.74 -4.03
CA THR A 346 -3.56 23.70 -2.87
C THR A 346 -2.26 24.45 -3.09
N ALA A 347 -2.07 25.10 -4.25
CA ALA A 347 -0.85 25.84 -4.55
C ALA A 347 -0.64 27.04 -3.62
N GLU A 348 -1.72 27.70 -3.19
CA GLU A 348 -1.69 28.88 -2.30
C GLU A 348 -2.70 28.80 -1.13
N GLY A 349 -3.05 27.63 -0.65
CA GLY A 349 -3.86 27.55 0.55
C GLY A 349 -5.32 27.12 0.34
N GLY A 350 -5.58 26.34 -0.67
CA GLY A 350 -6.92 25.97 -1.08
C GLY A 350 -7.57 24.81 -0.32
N TYR A 351 -8.57 24.23 -0.96
CA TYR A 351 -9.39 23.14 -0.42
C TYR A 351 -8.85 21.77 -0.90
N GLY A 352 -7.85 21.22 -0.21
CA GLY A 352 -7.15 20.00 -0.62
C GLY A 352 -8.04 18.77 -0.80
N ALA A 353 -9.17 18.68 -0.11
CA ALA A 353 -10.10 17.56 -0.28
C ALA A 353 -10.74 17.52 -1.68
N TYR A 354 -10.76 18.62 -2.41
CA TYR A 354 -11.33 18.69 -3.77
C TYR A 354 -10.61 17.75 -4.75
N TYR A 355 -9.31 17.55 -4.55
CA TYR A 355 -8.47 16.72 -5.41
C TYR A 355 -8.25 15.31 -4.89
N LEU A 356 -9.05 14.86 -3.93
CA LEU A 356 -9.09 13.49 -3.46
C LEU A 356 -10.08 12.67 -4.28
N TYR A 357 -9.61 11.60 -4.86
CA TYR A 357 -10.39 10.68 -5.68
C TYR A 357 -10.42 9.28 -5.07
N SER A 358 -11.45 8.52 -5.39
CA SER A 358 -11.48 7.09 -5.06
C SER A 358 -10.41 6.35 -5.86
N ALA A 359 -9.58 5.58 -5.16
CA ALA A 359 -8.58 4.71 -5.79
C ALA A 359 -9.17 3.36 -6.27
N THR A 360 -10.49 3.17 -6.11
CA THR A 360 -11.15 1.96 -6.60
C THR A 360 -11.00 1.84 -8.10
N ASN A 361 -10.45 0.71 -8.55
CA ASN A 361 -10.33 0.41 -9.96
C ASN A 361 -10.52 -1.08 -10.23
N VAL A 362 -10.96 -1.39 -11.44
CA VAL A 362 -11.06 -2.75 -12.00
C VAL A 362 -10.47 -2.71 -13.40
N ARG A 363 -9.55 -3.61 -13.71
CA ARG A 363 -8.87 -3.61 -15.00
C ARG A 363 -8.68 -5.00 -15.59
N LEU A 364 -8.67 -5.06 -16.91
CA LEU A 364 -8.13 -6.18 -17.67
C LEU A 364 -6.62 -5.97 -17.76
N GLN A 365 -5.91 -6.61 -16.82
CA GLN A 365 -4.47 -6.45 -16.63
C GLN A 365 -3.66 -7.08 -17.76
N GLU A 366 -4.09 -8.27 -18.19
CA GLU A 366 -3.43 -8.99 -19.28
C GLU A 366 -4.45 -9.76 -20.11
N LEU A 367 -4.23 -9.76 -21.42
CA LEU A 367 -4.88 -10.64 -22.37
C LEU A 367 -3.80 -11.28 -23.24
N SER A 368 -3.78 -12.60 -23.33
CA SER A 368 -2.81 -13.33 -24.14
C SER A 368 -3.49 -14.34 -25.04
N LEU A 369 -2.99 -14.48 -26.24
CA LEU A 369 -3.42 -15.50 -27.20
C LEU A 369 -2.18 -16.20 -27.74
N GLN A 370 -2.11 -17.51 -27.57
CA GLN A 370 -0.98 -18.30 -28.06
C GLN A 370 -1.50 -19.44 -28.95
N TYR A 371 -0.70 -19.80 -29.92
CA TYR A 371 -0.96 -20.97 -30.75
C TYR A 371 0.29 -21.84 -30.88
N THR A 372 0.18 -23.05 -30.42
CA THR A 372 1.20 -24.08 -30.59
C THR A 372 0.92 -24.86 -31.86
N LEU A 373 1.78 -24.72 -32.86
CA LEU A 373 1.64 -25.39 -34.13
C LEU A 373 1.82 -26.92 -33.97
N PRO A 374 1.06 -27.72 -34.73
CA PRO A 374 1.19 -29.17 -34.66
C PRO A 374 2.59 -29.67 -34.98
N ALA A 375 3.18 -30.47 -34.07
CA ALA A 375 4.57 -30.95 -34.20
C ALA A 375 4.79 -31.74 -35.53
N ARG A 376 3.74 -32.32 -36.11
CA ARG A 376 3.76 -33.02 -37.41
C ARG A 376 4.23 -32.11 -38.56
N TRP A 377 4.04 -30.78 -38.48
CA TRP A 377 4.52 -29.83 -39.47
C TRP A 377 6.02 -29.75 -39.49
N PHE A 378 6.66 -30.08 -38.38
CA PHE A 378 8.12 -30.07 -38.19
C PHE A 378 8.68 -31.51 -38.13
N ARG A 379 7.98 -32.47 -38.70
CA ARG A 379 8.35 -33.91 -38.67
C ARG A 379 8.55 -34.42 -37.25
N ASN A 380 7.83 -33.87 -36.25
CA ASN A 380 7.94 -34.14 -34.80
C ASN A 380 9.32 -33.83 -34.19
N LYS A 381 10.18 -33.07 -34.88
CA LYS A 381 11.51 -32.70 -34.40
C LYS A 381 11.52 -31.38 -33.64
N ALA A 382 10.49 -30.55 -33.84
CA ALA A 382 10.38 -29.26 -33.19
C ALA A 382 8.94 -28.91 -32.87
N ARG A 383 8.73 -28.05 -31.88
CA ARG A 383 7.44 -27.47 -31.53
C ARG A 383 7.57 -25.95 -31.57
N LEU A 384 6.78 -25.29 -32.38
CA LEU A 384 6.74 -23.85 -32.51
C LEU A 384 5.47 -23.30 -31.84
N THR A 385 5.61 -22.40 -30.90
CA THR A 385 4.52 -21.63 -30.32
C THR A 385 4.70 -20.17 -30.67
N VAL A 386 3.67 -19.54 -31.20
CA VAL A 386 3.59 -18.11 -31.44
C VAL A 386 2.54 -17.51 -30.54
N GLY A 387 2.80 -16.34 -30.02
CA GLY A 387 1.89 -15.71 -29.07
C GLY A 387 1.86 -14.20 -29.18
N PHE A 388 0.73 -13.66 -28.80
CA PHE A 388 0.49 -12.23 -28.61
C PHE A 388 0.09 -11.99 -27.16
N VAL A 389 0.60 -10.93 -26.56
CA VAL A 389 0.24 -10.50 -25.21
C VAL A 389 -0.01 -8.99 -25.20
N ALA A 390 -1.10 -8.60 -24.56
CA ALA A 390 -1.43 -7.20 -24.30
C ALA A 390 -1.52 -7.00 -22.78
N LYS A 391 -0.82 -6.00 -22.25
CA LYS A 391 -0.83 -5.67 -20.82
C LYS A 391 -1.42 -4.30 -20.58
N ASN A 392 -2.06 -4.14 -19.43
CA ASN A 392 -2.79 -2.92 -19.04
C ASN A 392 -3.79 -2.48 -20.11
N LEU A 393 -4.55 -3.46 -20.63
CA LEU A 393 -5.31 -3.30 -21.86
C LEU A 393 -6.53 -2.39 -21.67
N TRP A 394 -7.25 -2.55 -20.58
CA TRP A 394 -8.49 -1.83 -20.36
C TRP A 394 -8.76 -1.56 -18.88
N MET A 395 -8.93 -0.29 -18.53
CA MET A 395 -9.47 0.14 -17.25
C MET A 395 -11.00 0.06 -17.32
N ILE A 396 -11.57 -1.02 -16.78
CA ILE A 396 -13.01 -1.30 -16.82
C ILE A 396 -13.77 -0.33 -15.94
N TYR A 397 -13.21 -0.02 -14.76
CA TYR A 397 -13.79 0.92 -13.81
C TYR A 397 -12.70 1.72 -13.11
N CYS A 398 -12.87 3.05 -13.11
CA CYS A 398 -12.07 3.99 -12.32
C CYS A 398 -12.84 5.32 -12.23
N LYS A 399 -12.89 5.94 -11.06
CA LYS A 399 -13.47 7.26 -10.86
C LYS A 399 -12.44 8.39 -10.90
N ALA A 400 -11.17 8.07 -10.63
CA ALA A 400 -10.10 9.04 -10.76
C ALA A 400 -9.86 9.37 -12.25
N PRO A 401 -9.55 10.63 -12.60
CA PRO A 401 -9.25 11.02 -13.98
C PRO A 401 -7.88 10.53 -14.48
N PHE A 402 -7.16 9.79 -13.67
CA PHE A 402 -5.83 9.21 -13.92
C PHE A 402 -5.78 7.79 -13.36
N ASP A 403 -4.70 7.06 -13.64
CA ASP A 403 -4.50 5.72 -13.06
C ASP A 403 -4.14 5.82 -11.56
N PRO A 404 -5.01 5.39 -10.65
CA PRO A 404 -4.79 5.54 -9.20
C PRO A 404 -3.70 4.61 -8.64
N GLU A 405 -3.11 3.74 -9.45
CA GLU A 405 -1.97 2.89 -9.05
C GLU A 405 -0.61 3.52 -9.38
N ILE A 406 -0.60 4.67 -10.04
CA ILE A 406 0.61 5.48 -10.21
C ILE A 406 0.91 6.18 -8.89
N SER A 407 2.17 6.22 -8.52
CA SER A 407 2.65 6.85 -7.28
C SER A 407 3.87 7.72 -7.55
N ALA A 408 3.90 8.91 -6.98
CA ALA A 408 5.02 9.83 -7.07
C ALA A 408 6.28 9.33 -6.34
N ALA A 409 6.10 8.45 -5.35
CA ALA A 409 7.20 7.83 -4.61
C ALA A 409 6.89 6.37 -4.31
N THR A 410 7.89 5.52 -4.44
CA THR A 410 7.79 4.07 -4.16
C THR A 410 8.53 3.66 -2.89
N ASP A 411 9.41 4.50 -2.40
CA ASP A 411 10.27 4.28 -1.23
C ASP A 411 9.63 4.76 0.09
N ASN A 412 8.60 5.59 0.01
CA ASN A 412 7.89 6.12 1.16
C ASN A 412 6.40 5.77 1.11
N ALA A 413 5.95 4.96 2.07
CA ALA A 413 4.56 4.51 2.15
C ALA A 413 3.55 5.66 2.28
N TYR A 414 3.95 6.80 2.83
CA TYR A 414 3.09 7.98 3.01
C TYR A 414 2.87 8.76 1.71
N TYR A 415 3.75 8.63 0.72
CA TYR A 415 3.59 9.26 -0.60
C TYR A 415 2.95 8.34 -1.64
N GLN A 416 2.60 7.13 -1.27
CA GLN A 416 1.81 6.25 -2.14
C GLN A 416 0.41 6.84 -2.31
N GLY A 417 -0.13 6.79 -3.53
CA GLY A 417 -1.43 7.36 -3.85
C GLY A 417 -1.42 8.87 -4.09
N VAL A 418 -0.26 9.45 -4.36
CA VAL A 418 -0.13 10.84 -4.82
C VAL A 418 0.26 10.83 -6.30
N ASP A 419 -0.52 11.51 -7.12
CA ASP A 419 -0.18 11.86 -8.50
C ASP A 419 0.43 13.27 -8.55
N TYR A 420 1.68 13.38 -9.00
CA TYR A 420 2.38 14.63 -9.21
C TYR A 420 3.20 14.59 -10.50
N PHE A 421 2.58 14.98 -11.61
CA PHE A 421 3.16 14.97 -12.96
C PHE A 421 3.84 13.65 -13.35
N MET A 422 3.26 12.54 -12.89
CA MET A 422 3.74 11.20 -13.21
C MET A 422 3.43 10.85 -14.66
N GLN A 423 4.30 10.04 -15.25
CA GLN A 423 4.01 9.51 -16.57
C GLN A 423 2.77 8.61 -16.51
N PRO A 424 1.81 8.75 -17.44
CA PRO A 424 0.66 7.86 -17.50
C PRO A 424 1.06 6.39 -17.64
N SER A 425 0.27 5.49 -17.09
CA SER A 425 0.44 4.07 -17.31
C SER A 425 0.29 3.73 -18.79
N THR A 426 1.17 2.87 -19.30
CA THR A 426 1.21 2.51 -20.72
C THR A 426 0.47 1.19 -20.99
N ARG A 427 -0.17 1.08 -22.14
CA ARG A 427 -0.59 -0.20 -22.71
C ARG A 427 0.58 -0.81 -23.45
N ASN A 428 0.86 -2.07 -23.17
CA ASN A 428 1.99 -2.77 -23.78
C ASN A 428 1.47 -3.93 -24.64
N PHE A 429 2.00 -4.04 -25.84
CA PHE A 429 1.72 -5.13 -26.77
C PHE A 429 3.02 -5.85 -27.10
N GLY A 430 3.00 -7.18 -27.05
CA GLY A 430 4.17 -7.99 -27.30
C GLY A 430 3.84 -9.24 -28.12
N PHE A 431 4.84 -9.69 -28.85
CA PHE A 431 4.83 -10.98 -29.52
C PHE A 431 5.88 -11.89 -28.92
N ASN A 432 5.57 -13.15 -28.78
CA ASN A 432 6.54 -14.15 -28.39
C ASN A 432 6.60 -15.28 -29.43
N VAL A 433 7.78 -15.83 -29.61
CA VAL A 433 8.01 -16.99 -30.45
C VAL A 433 8.88 -17.96 -29.64
N LYS A 434 8.36 -19.16 -29.36
CA LYS A 434 9.05 -20.20 -28.62
C LYS A 434 9.27 -21.40 -29.51
N LEU A 435 10.54 -21.75 -29.75
CA LEU A 435 10.91 -22.94 -30.50
C LEU A 435 11.55 -23.95 -29.53
N GLN A 436 11.02 -25.16 -29.53
CA GLN A 436 11.53 -26.30 -28.72
C GLN A 436 11.92 -27.41 -29.66
N PHE A 437 13.11 -27.96 -29.48
CA PHE A 437 13.68 -29.09 -30.24
C PHE A 437 13.59 -30.38 -29.44
#